data_05bcc2e6dab9b4b2bc4b0a7414ca30cb
#
_entry.id   05bcc2e6dab9b4b2bc4b0a7414ca30cb
#
_cell.length_a   1.000
_cell.length_b   1.000
_cell.length_c   1.000
_cell.angle_alpha   90.00
_cell.angle_beta   90.00
_cell.angle_gamma   90.00
#
_symmetry.space_group_name_H-M   'P 1'
#
loop_
_entity.id
_entity.type
_entity.pdbx_description
1 polymer ?
#
loop_
_entity_poly.entity_id
_entity_poly.type
_entity_poly.pdbx_seq_one_letter_code
_entity_poly.pdbx_strand_id
1 'polypeptide(L)'
;MIISHRGRKNGEKENSLASFKKAIELGAEGIECDLRLSPDNEVVVSHDKILASDTTNKLLTLDALFDYIKSKKKPFFLEVKSSSPILVEKIIKKIEKENLWDMVHIIGFSTVIKSGLTAQKKYPKLRVMPFVNFPPLSFIKIPQKSYGLFLGWIDSWRGSQFLFQKLIPQTRLNNIVKLYQKNGFKVMGGVINNAEGIKYFKNAGITDIVTDEIELASKILK
;
A
#
# COMPACT_ATOMS: atom_id res chain seq x y z
N MET A 1 1.66 -11.03 -6.82
CA MET A 1 0.77 -9.95 -7.37
C MET A 1 1.60 -8.69 -7.60
N ILE A 2 1.42 -8.06 -8.76
CA ILE A 2 2.06 -6.80 -9.13
C ILE A 2 1.09 -5.66 -8.86
N ILE A 3 1.48 -4.74 -7.98
CA ILE A 3 0.65 -3.63 -7.53
C ILE A 3 1.27 -2.35 -8.04
N SER A 4 0.53 -1.59 -8.84
CA SER A 4 1.00 -0.30 -9.34
C SER A 4 0.96 0.75 -8.23
N HIS A 5 2.08 1.42 -7.98
CA HIS A 5 2.22 2.52 -7.06
C HIS A 5 1.62 3.79 -7.68
N ARG A 6 0.46 4.23 -7.20
CA ARG A 6 -0.29 5.42 -7.66
C ARG A 6 -0.64 5.45 -9.14
N GLY A 7 -0.49 4.33 -9.88
CA GLY A 7 -0.58 4.34 -11.33
C GLY A 7 0.55 5.11 -12.04
N ARG A 8 1.73 5.27 -11.42
CA ARG A 8 2.85 6.05 -11.96
C ARG A 8 3.51 5.42 -13.18
N LYS A 9 4.34 6.22 -13.88
CA LYS A 9 5.18 5.84 -15.02
C LYS A 9 4.42 5.24 -16.21
N ASN A 10 3.20 5.69 -16.44
CA ASN A 10 2.39 5.26 -17.58
C ASN A 10 1.90 6.40 -18.48
N GLY A 11 2.42 7.62 -18.27
CA GLY A 11 2.07 8.83 -19.03
C GLY A 11 0.88 9.61 -18.48
N GLU A 12 0.13 9.04 -17.54
CA GLU A 12 -1.01 9.69 -16.90
C GLU A 12 -0.63 10.33 -15.55
N LYS A 13 -1.43 11.30 -15.11
CA LYS A 13 -1.26 11.89 -13.78
C LYS A 13 -1.47 10.83 -12.71
N GLU A 14 -0.50 10.64 -11.81
CA GLU A 14 -0.62 9.72 -10.68
C GLU A 14 -1.88 9.98 -9.82
N ASN A 15 -2.34 8.97 -9.10
CA ASN A 15 -3.51 9.08 -8.22
C ASN A 15 -4.78 9.53 -8.96
N SER A 16 -4.97 9.07 -10.21
CA SER A 16 -6.15 9.35 -11.05
C SER A 16 -6.76 8.08 -11.62
N LEU A 17 -8.04 8.11 -11.99
CA LEU A 17 -8.70 6.97 -12.64
C LEU A 17 -8.05 6.62 -13.98
N ALA A 18 -7.51 7.62 -14.71
CA ALA A 18 -6.80 7.39 -15.97
C ALA A 18 -5.51 6.60 -15.73
N SER A 19 -4.71 6.99 -14.74
CA SER A 19 -3.48 6.28 -14.39
C SER A 19 -3.75 4.86 -13.89
N PHE A 20 -4.80 4.65 -13.10
CA PHE A 20 -5.19 3.33 -12.61
C PHE A 20 -5.64 2.42 -13.76
N LYS A 21 -6.45 2.95 -14.69
CA LYS A 21 -6.88 2.22 -15.88
C LYS A 21 -5.67 1.78 -16.68
N LYS A 22 -4.76 2.70 -16.98
CA LYS A 22 -3.55 2.43 -17.77
C LYS A 22 -2.63 1.42 -17.07
N ALA A 23 -2.46 1.50 -15.75
CA ALA A 23 -1.68 0.53 -15.00
C ALA A 23 -2.27 -0.89 -15.10
N ILE A 24 -3.60 -1.03 -15.05
CA ILE A 24 -4.28 -2.33 -15.22
C ILE A 24 -4.07 -2.85 -16.64
N GLU A 25 -4.13 -2.00 -17.66
CA GLU A 25 -3.86 -2.36 -19.07
C GLU A 25 -2.41 -2.86 -19.25
N LEU A 26 -1.45 -2.28 -18.52
CA LEU A 26 -0.05 -2.70 -18.50
C LEU A 26 0.21 -3.98 -17.67
N GLY A 27 -0.83 -4.55 -17.09
CA GLY A 27 -0.75 -5.84 -16.38
C GLY A 27 -0.67 -5.73 -14.85
N ALA A 28 -0.95 -4.58 -14.25
CA ALA A 28 -1.09 -4.48 -12.81
C ALA A 28 -2.27 -5.33 -12.31
N GLU A 29 -2.04 -6.07 -11.25
CA GLU A 29 -3.00 -6.98 -10.63
C GLU A 29 -3.71 -6.30 -9.45
N GLY A 30 -3.13 -5.20 -8.93
CA GLY A 30 -3.69 -4.33 -7.91
C GLY A 30 -3.20 -2.89 -8.07
N ILE A 31 -3.80 -1.98 -7.36
CA ILE A 31 -3.44 -0.55 -7.34
C ILE A 31 -3.19 -0.12 -5.91
N GLU A 32 -2.12 0.61 -5.71
CA GLU A 32 -1.89 1.40 -4.49
C GLU A 32 -2.20 2.86 -4.78
N CYS A 33 -2.84 3.57 -3.84
CA CYS A 33 -3.10 5.00 -3.93
C CYS A 33 -3.19 5.66 -2.56
N ASP A 34 -2.93 6.97 -2.52
CA ASP A 34 -2.83 7.77 -1.30
C ASP A 34 -4.17 8.42 -0.94
N LEU A 35 -4.58 8.36 0.32
CA LEU A 35 -5.77 9.01 0.82
C LEU A 35 -5.46 10.09 1.86
N ARG A 36 -6.14 11.23 1.73
CA ARG A 36 -6.11 12.34 2.68
C ARG A 36 -7.51 12.89 2.96
N LEU A 37 -7.62 13.60 4.07
CA LEU A 37 -8.75 14.50 4.28
C LEU A 37 -8.40 15.86 3.69
N SER A 38 -9.34 16.44 2.96
CA SER A 38 -9.34 17.83 2.56
C SER A 38 -9.71 18.74 3.74
N PRO A 39 -9.52 20.06 3.64
CA PRO A 39 -9.91 21.03 4.69
C PRO A 39 -11.40 21.00 5.06
N ASP A 40 -12.27 20.65 4.11
CA ASP A 40 -13.70 20.44 4.28
C ASP A 40 -14.08 19.03 4.76
N ASN A 41 -13.10 18.25 5.24
CA ASN A 41 -13.26 16.88 5.74
C ASN A 41 -13.74 15.85 4.70
N GLU A 42 -13.61 16.11 3.41
CA GLU A 42 -13.84 15.09 2.40
C GLU A 42 -12.60 14.19 2.22
N VAL A 43 -12.84 12.90 1.94
CA VAL A 43 -11.75 11.96 1.62
C VAL A 43 -11.47 12.02 0.13
N VAL A 44 -10.23 12.34 -0.20
CA VAL A 44 -9.76 12.46 -1.58
C VAL A 44 -8.46 11.71 -1.80
N VAL A 45 -8.18 11.37 -3.06
CA VAL A 45 -6.95 10.72 -3.48
C VAL A 45 -5.90 11.78 -3.75
N SER A 46 -4.87 11.85 -2.89
CA SER A 46 -3.75 12.78 -3.02
C SER A 46 -2.56 12.32 -2.21
N HIS A 47 -1.36 12.38 -2.82
CA HIS A 47 -0.11 12.18 -2.09
C HIS A 47 0.24 13.39 -1.21
N ASP A 48 0.14 14.58 -1.77
CA ASP A 48 0.55 15.81 -1.11
C ASP A 48 -0.53 16.34 -0.17
N LYS A 49 -0.10 17.12 0.81
CA LYS A 49 -1.02 17.78 1.73
C LYS A 49 -1.87 18.79 0.96
N ILE A 50 -3.17 18.75 1.19
CA ILE A 50 -4.13 19.64 0.57
C ILE A 50 -4.21 20.92 1.41
N LEU A 51 -3.97 22.06 0.78
CA LEU A 51 -4.08 23.37 1.41
C LEU A 51 -5.50 23.95 1.22
N ALA A 52 -5.89 24.86 2.09
CA ALA A 52 -7.20 25.52 1.99
C ALA A 52 -7.39 26.32 0.69
N SER A 53 -6.29 26.72 0.04
CA SER A 53 -6.28 27.37 -1.27
C SER A 53 -6.50 26.40 -2.44
N ASP A 54 -6.35 25.09 -2.22
CA ASP A 54 -6.41 24.12 -3.28
C ASP A 54 -7.86 23.84 -3.66
N THR A 55 -8.13 23.82 -4.95
CA THR A 55 -9.46 23.46 -5.46
C THR A 55 -9.64 21.94 -5.38
N THR A 56 -10.40 21.48 -4.37
CA THR A 56 -10.68 20.04 -4.15
C THR A 56 -11.51 19.41 -5.28
N ASN A 57 -12.26 20.22 -6.05
CA ASN A 57 -13.10 19.77 -7.16
C ASN A 57 -12.33 19.07 -8.32
N LYS A 58 -11.00 19.14 -8.31
CA LYS A 58 -10.13 18.45 -9.29
C LYS A 58 -9.54 17.15 -8.77
N LEU A 59 -9.80 16.80 -7.50
CA LEU A 59 -9.26 15.58 -6.88
C LEU A 59 -10.26 14.43 -6.98
N LEU A 60 -9.75 13.23 -7.12
CA LEU A 60 -10.57 12.02 -7.12
C LEU A 60 -11.14 11.79 -5.71
N THR A 61 -12.46 11.76 -5.61
CA THR A 61 -13.17 11.55 -4.34
C THR A 61 -13.19 10.07 -3.95
N LEU A 62 -13.44 9.78 -2.66
CA LEU A 62 -13.61 8.42 -2.17
C LEU A 62 -14.74 7.67 -2.87
N ASP A 63 -15.86 8.35 -3.15
CA ASP A 63 -17.01 7.74 -3.81
C ASP A 63 -16.66 7.30 -5.24
N ALA A 64 -16.06 8.19 -6.03
CA ALA A 64 -15.64 7.86 -7.40
C ALA A 64 -14.55 6.75 -7.43
N LEU A 65 -13.65 6.75 -6.45
CA LEU A 65 -12.67 5.68 -6.29
C LEU A 65 -13.35 4.33 -6.02
N PHE A 66 -14.32 4.28 -5.11
CA PHE A 66 -15.02 3.04 -4.76
C PHE A 66 -15.89 2.51 -5.89
N ASP A 67 -16.55 3.38 -6.65
CA ASP A 67 -17.27 2.99 -7.87
C ASP A 67 -16.33 2.36 -8.90
N TYR A 68 -15.13 2.93 -9.03
CA TYR A 68 -14.09 2.37 -9.89
C TYR A 68 -13.60 1.00 -9.40
N ILE A 69 -13.34 0.83 -8.10
CA ILE A 69 -12.93 -0.45 -7.50
C ILE A 69 -13.97 -1.55 -7.81
N LYS A 70 -15.26 -1.25 -7.60
CA LYS A 70 -16.37 -2.17 -7.92
C LYS A 70 -16.37 -2.59 -9.39
N SER A 71 -16.14 -1.63 -10.29
CA SER A 71 -16.14 -1.89 -11.74
C SER A 71 -14.99 -2.78 -12.17
N LYS A 72 -13.80 -2.65 -11.55
CA LYS A 72 -12.58 -3.37 -11.95
C LYS A 72 -12.39 -4.70 -11.25
N LYS A 73 -12.99 -4.90 -10.08
CA LYS A 73 -12.87 -6.12 -9.27
C LYS A 73 -11.41 -6.51 -9.01
N LYS A 74 -10.57 -5.52 -8.77
CA LYS A 74 -9.15 -5.67 -8.44
C LYS A 74 -8.85 -5.12 -7.04
N PRO A 75 -7.86 -5.67 -6.31
CA PRO A 75 -7.50 -5.18 -5.00
C PRO A 75 -6.90 -3.76 -5.06
N PHE A 76 -7.32 -2.92 -4.13
CA PHE A 76 -6.77 -1.59 -3.90
C PHE A 76 -6.16 -1.48 -2.52
N PHE A 77 -4.98 -0.87 -2.46
CA PHE A 77 -4.20 -0.63 -1.26
C PHE A 77 -4.23 0.87 -0.99
N LEU A 78 -5.04 1.27 -0.01
CA LEU A 78 -5.30 2.67 0.31
C LEU A 78 -4.33 3.15 1.40
N GLU A 79 -3.28 3.88 1.01
CA GLU A 79 -2.34 4.45 1.97
C GLU A 79 -2.97 5.66 2.68
N VAL A 80 -3.13 5.55 3.99
CA VAL A 80 -3.58 6.65 4.83
C VAL A 80 -2.40 7.55 5.16
N LYS A 81 -2.43 8.80 4.66
CA LYS A 81 -1.32 9.77 4.79
C LYS A 81 -1.40 10.67 6.03
N SER A 82 -2.44 10.57 6.82
CA SER A 82 -2.61 11.38 8.04
C SER A 82 -3.20 10.57 9.18
N SER A 83 -2.75 10.79 10.41
CA SER A 83 -3.22 10.10 11.61
C SER A 83 -4.61 10.60 12.06
N SER A 84 -5.55 10.65 11.13
CA SER A 84 -6.94 11.06 11.40
C SER A 84 -7.84 9.84 11.60
N PRO A 85 -8.41 9.63 12.79
CA PRO A 85 -9.43 8.60 12.99
C PRO A 85 -10.64 8.75 12.07
N ILE A 86 -11.03 10.00 11.77
CA ILE A 86 -12.15 10.32 10.87
C ILE A 86 -11.88 9.79 9.45
N LEU A 87 -10.67 9.94 8.93
CA LEU A 87 -10.30 9.42 7.62
C LEU A 87 -10.49 7.89 7.57
N VAL A 88 -9.94 7.19 8.54
CA VAL A 88 -10.04 5.72 8.61
C VAL A 88 -11.49 5.28 8.80
N GLU A 89 -12.27 5.97 9.63
CA GLU A 89 -13.69 5.67 9.85
C GLU A 89 -14.53 5.84 8.57
N LYS A 90 -14.31 6.92 7.81
CA LYS A 90 -15.00 7.14 6.53
C LYS A 90 -14.67 6.02 5.53
N ILE A 91 -13.40 5.59 5.45
CA ILE A 91 -13.00 4.47 4.60
C ILE A 91 -13.71 3.18 5.02
N ILE A 92 -13.72 2.85 6.32
CA ILE A 92 -14.35 1.63 6.84
C ILE A 92 -15.85 1.62 6.56
N LYS A 93 -16.55 2.73 6.82
CA LYS A 93 -17.99 2.87 6.51
C LYS A 93 -18.28 2.67 5.03
N LYS A 94 -17.38 3.16 4.16
CA LYS A 94 -17.54 2.97 2.73
C LYS A 94 -17.30 1.51 2.32
N ILE A 95 -16.25 0.85 2.88
CA ILE A 95 -16.00 -0.60 2.66
C ILE A 95 -17.22 -1.43 3.07
N GLU A 96 -17.79 -1.14 4.24
CA GLU A 96 -18.97 -1.84 4.78
C GLU A 96 -20.19 -1.64 3.88
N LYS A 97 -20.51 -0.38 3.54
CA LYS A 97 -21.65 -0.02 2.68
C LYS A 97 -21.59 -0.71 1.32
N GLU A 98 -20.41 -0.76 0.70
CA GLU A 98 -20.22 -1.31 -0.64
C GLU A 98 -19.84 -2.82 -0.62
N ASN A 99 -19.67 -3.41 0.56
CA ASN A 99 -19.24 -4.79 0.78
C ASN A 99 -17.91 -5.14 0.07
N LEU A 100 -16.92 -4.25 0.15
CA LEU A 100 -15.63 -4.39 -0.53
C LEU A 100 -14.49 -4.89 0.38
N TRP A 101 -14.81 -5.70 1.39
CA TRP A 101 -13.86 -6.24 2.37
C TRP A 101 -12.67 -6.98 1.74
N ASP A 102 -12.91 -7.66 0.61
CA ASP A 102 -11.89 -8.46 -0.08
C ASP A 102 -11.09 -7.67 -1.11
N MET A 103 -11.55 -6.48 -1.47
CA MET A 103 -10.95 -5.64 -2.51
C MET A 103 -10.14 -4.48 -1.93
N VAL A 104 -10.44 -4.05 -0.71
CA VAL A 104 -9.83 -2.84 -0.12
C VAL A 104 -8.95 -3.20 1.06
N HIS A 105 -7.70 -2.74 1.01
CA HIS A 105 -6.71 -2.86 2.07
C HIS A 105 -6.31 -1.47 2.56
N ILE A 106 -6.34 -1.26 3.87
CA ILE A 106 -5.82 -0.03 4.48
C ILE A 106 -4.34 -0.25 4.80
N ILE A 107 -3.48 0.62 4.29
CA ILE A 107 -2.04 0.54 4.49
C ILE A 107 -1.50 1.87 5.03
N GLY A 108 -0.31 1.85 5.62
CA GLY A 108 0.38 3.05 6.09
C GLY A 108 1.30 2.79 7.28
N PHE A 109 1.93 3.85 7.77
CA PHE A 109 2.75 3.75 8.98
C PHE A 109 1.88 3.41 10.19
N SER A 110 2.36 2.52 11.05
CA SER A 110 1.59 1.99 12.18
C SER A 110 1.02 3.07 13.13
N THR A 111 1.73 4.18 13.27
CA THR A 111 1.26 5.36 14.02
C THR A 111 0.09 6.06 13.34
N VAL A 112 0.07 6.06 12.02
CA VAL A 112 -0.95 6.72 11.19
C VAL A 112 -2.24 5.88 11.13
N ILE A 113 -2.11 4.57 10.95
CA ILE A 113 -3.24 3.64 10.80
C ILE A 113 -3.67 2.97 12.11
N LYS A 114 -3.25 3.50 13.26
CA LYS A 114 -3.57 2.94 14.59
C LYS A 114 -5.07 2.71 14.80
N SER A 115 -5.90 3.63 14.36
CA SER A 115 -7.37 3.50 14.41
C SER A 115 -7.88 2.33 13.56
N GLY A 116 -7.30 2.09 12.37
CA GLY A 116 -7.62 0.94 11.54
C GLY A 116 -7.24 -0.39 12.18
N LEU A 117 -6.04 -0.46 12.77
CA LEU A 117 -5.59 -1.65 13.52
C LEU A 117 -6.51 -1.96 14.72
N THR A 118 -6.99 -0.91 15.40
CA THR A 118 -7.94 -1.06 16.50
C THR A 118 -9.31 -1.51 15.99
N ALA A 119 -9.76 -0.96 14.85
CA ALA A 119 -11.05 -1.26 14.24
C ALA A 119 -11.16 -2.73 13.77
N GLN A 120 -10.05 -3.42 13.49
CA GLN A 120 -10.07 -4.84 13.14
C GLN A 120 -10.70 -5.73 14.23
N LYS A 121 -10.70 -5.29 15.50
CA LYS A 121 -11.40 -6.00 16.59
C LYS A 121 -12.91 -6.01 16.38
N LYS A 122 -13.46 -4.90 15.86
CA LYS A 122 -14.90 -4.75 15.56
C LYS A 122 -15.26 -5.30 14.19
N TYR A 123 -14.34 -5.17 13.22
CA TYR A 123 -14.52 -5.57 11.83
C TYR A 123 -13.47 -6.64 11.44
N PRO A 124 -13.68 -7.94 11.75
CA PRO A 124 -12.70 -9.00 11.51
C PRO A 124 -12.31 -9.18 10.03
N LYS A 125 -13.18 -8.78 9.10
CA LYS A 125 -12.91 -8.82 7.65
C LYS A 125 -12.04 -7.65 7.17
N LEU A 126 -11.83 -6.63 8.00
CA LEU A 126 -11.04 -5.45 7.63
C LEU A 126 -9.56 -5.82 7.45
N ARG A 127 -9.02 -5.50 6.29
CA ARG A 127 -7.63 -5.78 5.95
C ARG A 127 -6.77 -4.55 6.19
N VAL A 128 -5.99 -4.56 7.26
CA VAL A 128 -5.07 -3.48 7.62
C VAL A 128 -3.65 -4.02 7.61
N MET A 129 -2.72 -3.31 6.95
CA MET A 129 -1.33 -3.71 6.77
C MET A 129 -0.40 -2.55 7.12
N PRO A 130 0.24 -2.57 8.29
CA PRO A 130 1.21 -1.54 8.64
C PRO A 130 2.51 -1.68 7.85
N PHE A 131 3.14 -0.53 7.56
CA PHE A 131 4.52 -0.50 7.16
C PHE A 131 5.41 -0.84 8.35
N VAL A 132 6.31 -1.78 8.16
CA VAL A 132 7.33 -2.08 9.17
C VAL A 132 8.45 -1.07 9.02
N ASN A 133 8.56 -0.20 10.01
CA ASN A 133 9.48 0.92 9.98
C ASN A 133 10.95 0.46 9.93
N PHE A 134 11.70 1.11 9.06
CA PHE A 134 13.14 1.19 9.17
C PHE A 134 13.51 2.09 10.38
N PRO A 135 14.43 1.70 11.29
CA PRO A 135 15.53 0.76 11.13
C PRO A 135 15.15 -0.70 11.47
N PRO A 136 15.96 -1.67 10.99
CA PRO A 136 15.67 -3.11 11.01
C PRO A 136 15.49 -3.74 12.39
N LEU A 137 15.76 -3.05 13.46
CA LEU A 137 15.50 -3.53 14.83
C LEU A 137 14.01 -3.75 15.10
N SER A 138 13.13 -3.03 14.40
CA SER A 138 11.68 -3.22 14.48
C SER A 138 11.20 -4.53 13.86
N PHE A 139 11.96 -5.14 12.96
CA PHE A 139 11.63 -6.44 12.34
C PHE A 139 11.79 -7.64 13.28
N ILE A 140 12.38 -7.45 14.46
CA ILE A 140 12.55 -8.53 15.44
C ILE A 140 11.26 -8.72 16.26
N LYS A 141 10.44 -7.68 16.38
CA LYS A 141 9.16 -7.75 17.10
C LYS A 141 8.06 -8.18 16.14
N ILE A 142 7.33 -9.22 16.51
CA ILE A 142 6.07 -9.57 15.83
C ILE A 142 5.14 -8.38 15.98
N PRO A 143 4.66 -7.77 14.88
CA PRO A 143 3.79 -6.62 14.98
C PRO A 143 2.47 -6.98 15.64
N GLN A 144 1.70 -5.98 16.04
CA GLN A 144 0.33 -6.18 16.49
C GLN A 144 -0.45 -6.97 15.42
N LYS A 145 -1.35 -7.87 15.84
CA LYS A 145 -2.15 -8.69 14.92
C LYS A 145 -2.81 -7.80 13.86
N SER A 146 -2.44 -8.03 12.61
CA SER A 146 -2.97 -7.34 11.43
C SER A 146 -3.18 -8.36 10.32
N TYR A 147 -3.84 -7.98 9.22
CA TYR A 147 -4.00 -8.85 8.05
C TYR A 147 -2.65 -9.22 7.41
N GLY A 148 -1.73 -8.27 7.38
CA GLY A 148 -0.40 -8.46 6.83
C GLY A 148 0.48 -7.27 7.17
N LEU A 149 1.63 -7.18 6.51
CA LEU A 149 2.56 -6.07 6.67
C LEU A 149 3.34 -5.79 5.39
N PHE A 150 3.81 -4.56 5.28
CA PHE A 150 4.67 -4.09 4.21
C PHE A 150 6.11 -4.02 4.67
N LEU A 151 7.03 -4.59 3.89
CA LEU A 151 8.47 -4.49 4.06
C LEU A 151 9.07 -3.72 2.90
N GLY A 152 10.01 -2.82 3.18
CA GLY A 152 10.71 -2.10 2.12
C GLY A 152 11.59 -0.98 2.65
N TRP A 153 12.19 -0.28 1.72
CA TRP A 153 12.98 0.91 1.97
C TRP A 153 12.24 2.17 1.51
N ILE A 154 12.77 3.32 1.85
CA ILE A 154 12.22 4.62 1.44
C ILE A 154 12.75 4.94 0.04
N ASP A 155 11.91 4.77 -0.99
CA ASP A 155 12.30 4.93 -2.40
C ASP A 155 12.86 6.34 -2.72
N SER A 156 12.33 7.37 -2.09
CA SER A 156 12.82 8.75 -2.25
C SER A 156 14.18 9.03 -1.60
N TRP A 157 14.69 8.13 -0.75
CA TRP A 157 15.97 8.30 -0.09
C TRP A 157 17.08 7.52 -0.81
N ARG A 158 17.95 8.26 -1.50
CA ARG A 158 19.09 7.68 -2.23
C ARG A 158 20.01 6.90 -1.28
N GLY A 159 20.23 5.60 -1.58
CA GLY A 159 21.03 4.70 -0.74
C GLY A 159 20.22 3.91 0.30
N SER A 160 18.93 4.17 0.47
CA SER A 160 18.08 3.42 1.40
C SER A 160 18.02 1.92 1.09
N GLN A 161 17.96 1.53 -0.18
CA GLN A 161 18.04 0.13 -0.62
C GLN A 161 19.33 -0.52 -0.17
N PHE A 162 20.49 0.10 -0.47
CA PHE A 162 21.82 -0.43 -0.09
C PHE A 162 21.89 -0.62 1.42
N LEU A 163 21.47 0.39 2.21
CA LEU A 163 21.50 0.29 3.65
C LEU A 163 20.57 -0.80 4.18
N PHE A 164 19.36 -0.91 3.61
CA PHE A 164 18.42 -1.96 3.96
C PHE A 164 19.00 -3.36 3.71
N GLN A 165 19.53 -3.60 2.52
CA GLN A 165 20.12 -4.90 2.15
C GLN A 165 21.38 -5.24 2.96
N LYS A 166 22.20 -4.23 3.30
CA LYS A 166 23.37 -4.40 4.16
C LYS A 166 22.99 -4.81 5.58
N LEU A 167 21.96 -4.20 6.15
CA LEU A 167 21.47 -4.50 7.51
C LEU A 167 20.60 -5.76 7.58
N ILE A 168 19.95 -6.10 6.49
CA ILE A 168 19.09 -7.28 6.35
C ILE A 168 19.58 -8.09 5.15
N PRO A 169 20.66 -8.87 5.26
CA PRO A 169 21.10 -9.74 4.18
C PRO A 169 20.03 -10.79 3.85
N GLN A 170 20.10 -11.39 2.66
CA GLN A 170 19.10 -12.30 2.11
C GLN A 170 18.63 -13.37 3.11
N THR A 171 19.59 -14.02 3.79
CA THR A 171 19.30 -15.06 4.79
C THR A 171 18.45 -14.55 5.95
N ARG A 172 18.75 -13.32 6.42
CA ARG A 172 17.97 -12.67 7.49
C ARG A 172 16.57 -12.30 7.01
N LEU A 173 16.43 -11.77 5.78
CA LEU A 173 15.12 -11.48 5.21
C LEU A 173 14.27 -12.74 5.08
N ASN A 174 14.85 -13.83 4.57
CA ASN A 174 14.17 -15.12 4.45
C ASN A 174 13.60 -15.61 5.79
N ASN A 175 14.40 -15.49 6.87
CA ASN A 175 13.97 -15.89 8.21
C ASN A 175 12.86 -15.00 8.76
N ILE A 176 12.96 -13.69 8.55
CA ILE A 176 11.95 -12.71 8.96
C ILE A 176 10.63 -12.99 8.24
N VAL A 177 10.67 -13.19 6.93
CA VAL A 177 9.46 -13.46 6.13
C VAL A 177 8.79 -14.77 6.56
N LYS A 178 9.58 -15.84 6.73
CA LYS A 178 9.08 -17.13 7.23
C LYS A 178 8.43 -16.98 8.60
N LEU A 179 9.03 -16.20 9.51
CA LEU A 179 8.48 -15.95 10.85
C LEU A 179 7.13 -15.25 10.76
N TYR A 180 6.99 -14.20 9.94
CA TYR A 180 5.73 -13.50 9.77
C TYR A 180 4.66 -14.39 9.14
N GLN A 181 5.01 -15.11 8.07
CA GLN A 181 4.09 -16.03 7.40
C GLN A 181 3.62 -17.16 8.34
N LYS A 182 4.53 -17.73 9.15
CA LYS A 182 4.18 -18.72 10.19
C LYS A 182 3.18 -18.18 11.22
N ASN A 183 3.22 -16.88 11.50
CA ASN A 183 2.28 -16.20 12.39
C ASN A 183 1.00 -15.71 11.68
N GLY A 184 0.77 -16.12 10.43
CA GLY A 184 -0.44 -15.82 9.67
C GLY A 184 -0.46 -14.45 9.00
N PHE A 185 0.65 -13.73 8.93
CA PHE A 185 0.70 -12.45 8.24
C PHE A 185 0.94 -12.62 6.74
N LYS A 186 0.18 -11.89 5.94
CA LYS A 186 0.55 -11.64 4.55
C LYS A 186 1.70 -10.65 4.50
N VAL A 187 2.77 -10.97 3.77
CA VAL A 187 3.96 -10.11 3.65
C VAL A 187 4.06 -9.58 2.24
N MET A 188 4.17 -8.26 2.10
CA MET A 188 4.28 -7.55 0.82
C MET A 188 5.55 -6.70 0.81
N GLY A 189 6.09 -6.44 -0.38
CA GLY A 189 7.23 -5.56 -0.60
C GLY A 189 6.82 -4.25 -1.29
N GLY A 190 7.44 -3.15 -0.94
CA GLY A 190 7.19 -1.87 -1.65
C GLY A 190 7.92 -0.66 -1.06
N VAL A 191 8.18 0.40 -1.82
CA VAL A 191 8.08 0.51 -3.28
C VAL A 191 9.40 0.04 -3.89
N ILE A 192 9.37 -0.83 -4.93
CA ILE A 192 10.59 -1.46 -5.46
C ILE A 192 10.61 -1.32 -6.98
N ASN A 193 11.57 -0.53 -7.50
CA ASN A 193 11.59 -0.07 -8.88
C ASN A 193 12.79 -0.57 -9.69
N ASN A 194 13.52 -1.61 -9.21
CA ASN A 194 14.65 -2.16 -9.95
C ASN A 194 14.73 -3.69 -9.84
N ALA A 195 15.41 -4.30 -10.80
CA ALA A 195 15.49 -5.76 -10.93
C ALA A 195 16.15 -6.43 -9.72
N GLU A 196 17.19 -5.81 -9.14
CA GLU A 196 17.89 -6.34 -7.98
C GLU A 196 16.96 -6.43 -6.76
N GLY A 197 16.26 -5.32 -6.46
CA GLY A 197 15.31 -5.25 -5.35
C GLY A 197 14.15 -6.24 -5.52
N ILE A 198 13.57 -6.34 -6.72
CA ILE A 198 12.50 -7.30 -7.00
C ILE A 198 12.99 -8.74 -6.77
N LYS A 199 14.17 -9.10 -7.28
CA LYS A 199 14.77 -10.44 -7.06
C LYS A 199 15.05 -10.69 -5.58
N TYR A 200 15.58 -9.70 -4.86
CA TYR A 200 15.86 -9.78 -3.43
C TYR A 200 14.61 -10.14 -2.62
N PHE A 201 13.48 -9.51 -2.90
CA PHE A 201 12.21 -9.83 -2.24
C PHE A 201 11.62 -11.16 -2.73
N LYS A 202 11.66 -11.45 -4.04
CA LYS A 202 11.22 -12.74 -4.61
C LYS A 202 11.95 -13.91 -3.96
N ASN A 203 13.27 -13.81 -3.80
CA ASN A 203 14.10 -14.86 -3.17
C ASN A 203 13.78 -15.08 -1.68
N ALA A 204 13.14 -14.11 -1.03
CA ALA A 204 12.63 -14.25 0.33
C ALA A 204 11.19 -14.81 0.39
N GLY A 205 10.57 -15.10 -0.75
CA GLY A 205 9.18 -15.57 -0.84
C GLY A 205 8.15 -14.45 -0.84
N ILE A 206 8.56 -13.20 -1.08
CA ILE A 206 7.66 -12.06 -1.24
C ILE A 206 7.43 -11.84 -2.74
N THR A 207 6.22 -12.17 -3.21
CA THR A 207 5.81 -12.03 -4.61
C THR A 207 4.74 -10.97 -4.82
N ASP A 208 4.21 -10.41 -3.73
CA ASP A 208 3.30 -9.27 -3.77
C ASP A 208 4.11 -7.99 -3.59
N ILE A 209 4.28 -7.22 -4.68
CA ILE A 209 5.20 -6.08 -4.75
C ILE A 209 4.48 -4.85 -5.28
N VAL A 210 4.65 -3.72 -4.57
CA VAL A 210 4.28 -2.39 -5.05
C VAL A 210 5.43 -1.79 -5.84
N THR A 211 5.17 -1.33 -7.06
CA THR A 211 6.19 -0.83 -7.98
C THR A 211 5.63 0.19 -8.97
N ASP A 212 6.51 1.08 -9.44
CA ASP A 212 6.26 1.92 -10.62
C ASP A 212 6.60 1.18 -11.93
N GLU A 213 7.34 0.06 -11.86
CA GLU A 213 7.92 -0.67 -13.00
C GLU A 213 7.16 -2.00 -13.25
N ILE A 214 5.89 -1.88 -13.69
CA ILE A 214 4.95 -3.03 -13.85
C ILE A 214 5.53 -4.10 -14.78
N GLU A 215 6.04 -3.69 -15.94
CA GLU A 215 6.58 -4.63 -16.95
C GLU A 215 7.83 -5.34 -16.45
N LEU A 216 8.73 -4.61 -15.76
CA LEU A 216 9.93 -5.19 -15.16
C LEU A 216 9.56 -6.21 -14.09
N ALA A 217 8.62 -5.85 -13.21
CA ALA A 217 8.15 -6.75 -12.17
C ALA A 217 7.48 -8.01 -12.78
N SER A 218 6.72 -7.86 -13.85
CA SER A 218 6.10 -8.97 -14.56
C SER A 218 7.13 -9.97 -15.11
N LYS A 219 8.20 -9.47 -15.75
CA LYS A 219 9.30 -10.31 -16.28
C LYS A 219 10.04 -11.09 -15.19
N ILE A 220 10.09 -10.56 -13.97
CA ILE A 220 10.86 -11.19 -12.88
C ILE A 220 9.98 -12.10 -12.03
N LEU A 221 8.74 -11.72 -11.75
CA LEU A 221 7.87 -12.43 -10.80
C LEU A 221 7.09 -13.58 -11.45
N LYS A 222 6.75 -13.44 -12.71
CA LYS A 222 6.10 -14.50 -13.53
C LYS A 222 7.14 -15.36 -14.22
#